data_0361ed106812d91b3f096934b1139e46
#
_entry.id   0361ed106812d91b3f096934b1139e46
#
_cell.length_a   1.000
_cell.length_b   1.000
_cell.length_c   1.000
_cell.angle_alpha   90.00
_cell.angle_beta   90.00
_cell.angle_gamma   90.00
#
_symmetry.space_group_name_H-M   'P 1'
#
loop_
_entity.id
_entity.type
_entity.pdbx_description
1 polymer ?
#
loop_
_entity_poly.entity_id
_entity_poly.type
_entity_poly.pdbx_seq_one_letter_code
_entity_poly.pdbx_strand_id
1 'polypeptide(L)'
;MLLVFLLLSGCGSEPTPNQTKGPKKNATNPVVQEDFQQVADVSSVTEKTRQVYRRYCAQCHGVKGHGDGINAPYLVVPPRDHTKSDYLETRSDQQLFDAIKLGGLAVGRAPCMPSWQHTFGDKTTHSLVNYIRQLCDCKAL
;
A
#
# COMPACT_ATOMS: atom_id res chain seq x y z
N MET A 1 -35.12 38.03 -32.09
CA MET A 1 -34.32 36.93 -31.45
C MET A 1 -34.06 37.29 -30.01
N LEU A 2 -34.73 36.63 -29.09
CA LEU A 2 -34.88 36.98 -27.69
C LEU A 2 -33.83 36.24 -26.87
N LEU A 3 -32.90 36.97 -26.22
CA LEU A 3 -31.92 36.44 -25.29
C LEU A 3 -32.59 36.34 -23.91
N VAL A 4 -32.75 35.11 -23.42
CA VAL A 4 -33.20 34.84 -22.06
C VAL A 4 -31.96 34.58 -21.16
N PHE A 5 -31.68 35.54 -20.28
CA PHE A 5 -30.73 35.41 -19.21
C PHE A 5 -31.41 34.71 -18.01
N LEU A 6 -30.99 33.52 -17.68
CA LEU A 6 -31.38 32.84 -16.46
C LEU A 6 -30.31 33.08 -15.39
N LEU A 7 -30.64 33.95 -14.42
CA LEU A 7 -29.91 34.15 -13.21
C LEU A 7 -30.25 33.04 -12.21
N LEU A 8 -29.34 32.17 -11.90
CA LEU A 8 -29.45 31.23 -10.79
C LEU A 8 -28.82 31.83 -9.55
N SER A 9 -29.69 32.21 -8.63
CA SER A 9 -29.33 32.69 -7.28
C SER A 9 -28.75 31.60 -6.45
N GLY A 10 -27.54 31.82 -5.89
CA GLY A 10 -26.90 30.95 -4.95
C GLY A 10 -27.57 31.02 -3.56
N CYS A 11 -27.82 29.89 -2.96
CA CYS A 11 -28.14 29.75 -1.53
C CYS A 11 -26.85 29.66 -0.74
N GLY A 12 -26.52 30.76 -0.07
CA GLY A 12 -25.56 30.75 1.03
C GLY A 12 -26.29 30.49 2.34
N SER A 13 -25.84 29.52 3.10
CA SER A 13 -26.22 29.32 4.50
C SER A 13 -24.94 29.21 5.32
N GLU A 14 -24.63 30.27 6.05
CA GLU A 14 -23.61 30.27 7.09
C GLU A 14 -24.14 29.57 8.34
N PRO A 15 -23.40 28.67 8.98
CA PRO A 15 -23.70 28.21 10.33
C PRO A 15 -23.03 29.12 11.38
N THR A 16 -23.84 29.68 12.27
CA THR A 16 -23.46 30.42 13.47
C THR A 16 -22.69 29.53 14.47
N PRO A 17 -21.73 30.06 15.21
CA PRO A 17 -21.02 29.34 16.26
C PRO A 17 -21.86 29.29 17.53
N ASN A 18 -22.27 28.11 17.96
CA ASN A 18 -22.89 27.89 19.26
C ASN A 18 -21.82 27.56 20.31
N GLN A 19 -21.60 28.51 21.21
CA GLN A 19 -20.82 28.31 22.44
C GLN A 19 -21.70 27.64 23.48
N THR A 20 -21.37 26.41 23.86
CA THR A 20 -21.84 25.84 25.11
C THR A 20 -20.68 25.47 26.02
N LYS A 21 -20.71 26.10 27.17
CA LYS A 21 -19.84 25.93 28.32
C LYS A 21 -19.85 24.49 28.80
N GLY A 22 -18.67 24.01 29.22
CA GLY A 22 -18.42 22.67 29.72
C GLY A 22 -19.08 22.33 31.07
N PRO A 23 -18.89 21.12 31.52
CA PRO A 23 -18.56 20.86 32.90
C PRO A 23 -17.22 20.15 33.06
N LYS A 24 -16.43 20.68 33.99
CA LYS A 24 -15.27 20.02 34.60
C LYS A 24 -15.76 18.79 35.35
N LYS A 25 -15.21 17.59 35.07
CA LYS A 25 -15.12 16.51 36.07
C LYS A 25 -13.87 15.69 35.78
N ASN A 26 -13.02 15.68 36.79
CA ASN A 26 -11.93 14.73 36.99
C ASN A 26 -12.41 13.31 36.74
N ALA A 27 -11.82 12.64 35.82
CA ALA A 27 -11.76 11.18 35.79
C ALA A 27 -10.29 10.84 35.57
N THR A 28 -9.68 10.35 36.61
CA THR A 28 -8.42 9.62 36.62
C THR A 28 -8.60 8.43 35.68
N ASN A 29 -8.23 8.63 34.42
CA ASN A 29 -8.08 7.52 33.50
C ASN A 29 -6.81 6.80 33.90
N PRO A 30 -6.84 5.46 34.16
CA PRO A 30 -5.62 4.71 34.26
C PRO A 30 -4.90 4.92 32.93
N VAL A 31 -3.68 5.43 33.01
CA VAL A 31 -2.72 5.42 31.91
C VAL A 31 -2.61 3.98 31.50
N VAL A 32 -3.27 3.61 30.41
CA VAL A 32 -2.96 2.40 29.68
C VAL A 32 -1.52 2.63 29.24
N GLN A 33 -0.59 2.05 29.96
CA GLN A 33 0.76 1.85 29.49
C GLN A 33 0.60 1.00 28.24
N GLU A 34 0.43 1.67 27.10
CA GLU A 34 0.61 1.03 25.80
C GLU A 34 2.04 0.51 25.83
N ASP A 35 2.08 -0.79 25.91
CA ASP A 35 3.26 -1.62 25.96
C ASP A 35 4.17 -1.24 24.78
N PHE A 36 5.18 -0.42 25.06
CA PHE A 36 6.24 -0.03 24.14
C PHE A 36 7.07 -1.24 23.68
N GLN A 37 6.63 -2.44 24.00
CA GLN A 37 7.24 -3.71 23.67
C GLN A 37 6.81 -4.28 22.31
N GLN A 38 5.96 -3.58 21.55
CA GLN A 38 5.59 -3.97 20.18
C GLN A 38 6.30 -3.15 19.09
N VAL A 39 7.51 -2.72 19.31
CA VAL A 39 8.46 -2.51 18.20
C VAL A 39 9.06 -3.86 17.80
N ALA A 40 8.21 -4.88 17.73
CA ALA A 40 8.55 -6.13 17.11
C ALA A 40 8.70 -5.88 15.62
N ASP A 41 9.96 -5.75 15.20
CA ASP A 41 10.47 -5.91 13.85
C ASP A 41 9.56 -5.34 12.76
N VAL A 42 9.83 -4.08 12.39
CA VAL A 42 9.18 -3.36 11.28
C VAL A 42 9.24 -4.13 9.95
N SER A 43 9.99 -5.22 9.92
CA SER A 43 10.27 -6.07 8.76
C SER A 43 9.60 -7.45 8.82
N SER A 44 8.90 -7.82 9.90
CA SER A 44 8.33 -9.16 10.00
C SER A 44 7.18 -9.39 9.03
N VAL A 45 7.21 -10.53 8.34
CA VAL A 45 6.13 -10.99 7.49
C VAL A 45 5.00 -11.54 8.35
N THR A 46 3.92 -10.79 8.45
CA THR A 46 2.73 -11.15 9.21
C THR A 46 1.65 -11.78 8.33
N GLU A 47 0.61 -12.35 8.94
CA GLU A 47 -0.57 -12.78 8.18
C GLU A 47 -1.23 -11.61 7.43
N LYS A 48 -1.21 -10.40 8.00
CA LYS A 48 -1.67 -9.19 7.32
C LYS A 48 -0.86 -8.93 6.03
N THR A 49 0.46 -9.13 6.06
CA THR A 49 1.32 -8.99 4.86
C THR A 49 0.90 -9.99 3.77
N ARG A 50 0.66 -11.25 4.15
CA ARG A 50 0.19 -12.30 3.22
C ARG A 50 -1.18 -11.97 2.64
N GLN A 51 -2.09 -11.42 3.43
CA GLN A 51 -3.42 -10.99 2.97
C GLN A 51 -3.32 -9.83 1.98
N VAL A 52 -2.46 -8.83 2.24
CA VAL A 52 -2.20 -7.73 1.31
C VAL A 52 -1.64 -8.27 0.00
N TYR A 53 -0.65 -9.16 0.06
CA TYR A 53 -0.09 -9.77 -1.14
C TYR A 53 -1.16 -10.54 -1.94
N ARG A 54 -1.93 -11.41 -1.29
CA ARG A 54 -3.02 -12.16 -1.94
C ARG A 54 -4.04 -11.26 -2.61
N ARG A 55 -4.38 -10.14 -1.98
CA ARG A 55 -5.41 -9.23 -2.48
C ARG A 55 -4.93 -8.38 -3.66
N TYR A 56 -3.71 -7.86 -3.61
CA TYR A 56 -3.24 -6.82 -4.52
C TYR A 56 -2.16 -7.29 -5.49
N CYS A 57 -1.33 -8.22 -5.10
CA CYS A 57 -0.17 -8.67 -5.88
C CYS A 57 -0.45 -9.97 -6.64
N ALA A 58 -1.12 -10.92 -5.97
CA ALA A 58 -1.34 -12.26 -6.51
C ALA A 58 -2.20 -12.29 -7.78
N GLN A 59 -2.98 -11.24 -8.05
CA GLN A 59 -3.77 -11.13 -9.28
C GLN A 59 -2.88 -11.23 -10.54
N CYS A 60 -1.64 -10.75 -10.44
CA CYS A 60 -0.65 -10.83 -11.51
C CYS A 60 0.47 -11.82 -11.16
N HIS A 61 1.02 -11.72 -9.94
CA HIS A 61 2.19 -12.49 -9.53
C HIS A 61 1.88 -13.93 -9.07
N GLY A 62 0.59 -14.30 -8.93
CA GLY A 62 0.17 -15.59 -8.42
C GLY A 62 0.23 -15.70 -6.89
N VAL A 63 -0.59 -16.54 -6.31
CA VAL A 63 -0.68 -16.74 -4.85
C VAL A 63 0.63 -17.25 -4.26
N LYS A 64 1.36 -18.05 -5.03
CA LYS A 64 2.67 -18.59 -4.66
C LYS A 64 3.85 -17.79 -5.24
N GLY A 65 3.57 -16.71 -5.99
CA GLY A 65 4.59 -15.85 -6.55
C GLY A 65 5.17 -16.28 -7.89
N HIS A 66 4.63 -17.29 -8.55
CA HIS A 66 5.19 -17.83 -9.82
C HIS A 66 4.96 -16.94 -11.05
N GLY A 67 4.32 -15.78 -10.92
CA GLY A 67 3.95 -14.93 -12.04
C GLY A 67 2.75 -15.46 -12.84
N ASP A 68 1.99 -16.38 -12.27
CA ASP A 68 0.88 -17.14 -12.85
C ASP A 68 -0.49 -16.66 -12.36
N GLY A 69 -0.59 -15.41 -11.93
CA GLY A 69 -1.86 -14.81 -11.51
C GLY A 69 -2.88 -14.75 -12.64
N ILE A 70 -4.17 -14.64 -12.28
CA ILE A 70 -5.28 -14.64 -13.24
C ILE A 70 -5.15 -13.56 -14.33
N ASN A 71 -4.49 -12.45 -14.03
CA ASN A 71 -4.25 -11.38 -14.99
C ASN A 71 -2.97 -11.58 -15.82
N ALA A 72 -2.07 -12.49 -15.45
CA ALA A 72 -0.79 -12.68 -16.11
C ALA A 72 -0.88 -12.93 -17.62
N PRO A 73 -1.83 -13.75 -18.13
CA PRO A 73 -1.95 -14.02 -19.55
C PRO A 73 -2.35 -12.81 -20.40
N TYR A 74 -2.87 -11.76 -19.78
CA TYR A 74 -3.35 -10.54 -20.46
C TYR A 74 -2.31 -9.42 -20.43
N LEU A 75 -1.15 -9.62 -19.84
CA LEU A 75 -0.11 -8.61 -19.73
C LEU A 75 0.92 -8.76 -20.84
N VAL A 76 1.23 -7.66 -21.51
CA VAL A 76 2.25 -7.62 -22.59
C VAL A 76 3.63 -8.03 -22.05
N VAL A 77 3.94 -7.63 -20.82
CA VAL A 77 5.15 -8.04 -20.12
C VAL A 77 4.75 -8.95 -18.96
N PRO A 78 5.21 -10.21 -18.96
CA PRO A 78 4.86 -11.15 -17.89
C PRO A 78 5.27 -10.62 -16.51
N PRO A 79 4.45 -10.88 -15.47
CA PRO A 79 4.80 -10.55 -14.10
C PRO A 79 6.07 -11.28 -13.68
N ARG A 80 6.84 -10.66 -12.78
CA ARG A 80 8.02 -11.33 -12.20
C ARG A 80 7.61 -12.55 -11.41
N ASP A 81 8.30 -13.64 -11.64
CA ASP A 81 8.27 -14.80 -10.76
C ASP A 81 9.08 -14.48 -9.50
N HIS A 82 8.37 -14.39 -8.38
CA HIS A 82 8.94 -14.07 -7.06
C HIS A 82 9.58 -15.29 -6.39
N THR A 83 9.64 -16.44 -7.05
CA THR A 83 10.34 -17.63 -6.55
C THR A 83 11.73 -17.81 -7.20
N LYS A 84 12.09 -16.93 -8.13
CA LYS A 84 13.38 -17.01 -8.84
C LYS A 84 14.47 -16.26 -8.07
N SER A 85 15.23 -17.00 -7.26
CA SER A 85 16.34 -16.47 -6.47
C SER A 85 17.43 -15.85 -7.34
N ASP A 86 17.82 -16.47 -8.43
CA ASP A 86 18.84 -16.05 -9.37
C ASP A 86 18.67 -14.61 -9.86
N TYR A 87 17.44 -14.19 -10.08
CA TYR A 87 17.12 -12.81 -10.42
C TYR A 87 16.98 -11.91 -9.20
N LEU A 88 16.26 -12.37 -8.16
CA LEU A 88 15.90 -11.52 -7.02
C LEU A 88 17.10 -11.19 -6.14
N GLU A 89 18.08 -12.05 -6.04
CA GLU A 89 19.35 -11.78 -5.34
C GLU A 89 20.12 -10.60 -5.96
N THR A 90 20.00 -10.41 -7.28
CA THR A 90 20.64 -9.27 -7.97
C THR A 90 19.92 -7.94 -7.73
N ARG A 91 18.83 -7.93 -6.96
CA ARG A 91 18.04 -6.74 -6.63
C ARG A 91 18.19 -6.43 -5.14
N SER A 92 18.56 -5.19 -4.83
CA SER A 92 18.53 -4.74 -3.44
C SER A 92 17.11 -4.63 -2.91
N ASP A 93 16.93 -4.66 -1.59
CA ASP A 93 15.63 -4.45 -0.97
C ASP A 93 15.06 -3.07 -1.30
N GLN A 94 15.92 -2.06 -1.45
CA GLN A 94 15.50 -0.73 -1.90
C GLN A 94 14.95 -0.75 -3.33
N GLN A 95 15.57 -1.50 -4.25
CA GLN A 95 15.06 -1.64 -5.63
C GLN A 95 13.71 -2.36 -5.67
N LEU A 96 13.50 -3.36 -4.81
CA LEU A 96 12.20 -4.03 -4.69
C LEU A 96 11.16 -3.10 -4.06
N PHE A 97 11.55 -2.34 -3.04
CA PHE A 97 10.72 -1.33 -2.40
C PHE A 97 10.26 -0.28 -3.41
N ASP A 98 11.19 0.28 -4.19
CA ASP A 98 10.89 1.30 -5.20
C ASP A 98 9.99 0.75 -6.31
N ALA A 99 10.20 -0.50 -6.74
CA ALA A 99 9.34 -1.16 -7.71
C ALA A 99 7.89 -1.29 -7.22
N ILE A 100 7.69 -1.60 -5.94
CA ILE A 100 6.36 -1.65 -5.34
C ILE A 100 5.80 -0.23 -5.17
N LYS A 101 6.55 0.65 -4.55
CA LYS A 101 6.09 1.98 -4.19
C LYS A 101 5.77 2.83 -5.41
N LEU A 102 6.65 2.85 -6.39
CA LEU A 102 6.60 3.75 -7.54
C LEU A 102 6.05 3.08 -8.83
N GLY A 103 5.95 1.75 -8.82
CA GLY A 103 5.47 0.99 -9.97
C GLY A 103 6.55 0.65 -11.00
N GLY A 104 6.16 -0.17 -11.98
CA GLY A 104 7.09 -0.74 -12.96
C GLY A 104 7.83 0.28 -13.80
N LEU A 105 7.19 1.37 -14.21
CA LEU A 105 7.82 2.42 -15.04
C LEU A 105 8.99 3.09 -14.32
N ALA A 106 8.86 3.36 -13.04
CA ALA A 106 9.88 4.05 -12.25
C ALA A 106 11.19 3.25 -12.13
N VAL A 107 11.13 1.94 -12.32
CA VAL A 107 12.29 1.03 -12.28
C VAL A 107 12.65 0.49 -13.68
N GLY A 108 12.25 1.20 -14.74
CA GLY A 108 12.58 0.85 -16.12
C GLY A 108 11.86 -0.40 -16.66
N ARG A 109 10.66 -0.69 -16.13
CA ARG A 109 9.82 -1.81 -16.53
C ARG A 109 8.52 -1.33 -17.17
N ALA A 110 7.68 -2.26 -17.60
CA ALA A 110 6.39 -1.95 -18.21
C ALA A 110 5.39 -1.33 -17.20
N PRO A 111 4.42 -0.52 -17.68
CA PRO A 111 3.44 0.16 -16.83
C PRO A 111 2.39 -0.77 -16.20
N CYS A 112 2.39 -2.05 -16.54
CA CYS A 112 1.40 -3.01 -16.06
C CYS A 112 1.47 -3.26 -14.53
N MET A 113 2.59 -2.96 -13.88
CA MET A 113 2.67 -2.90 -12.42
C MET A 113 2.41 -1.46 -11.97
N PRO A 114 1.26 -1.16 -11.32
CA PRO A 114 0.95 0.19 -10.88
C PRO A 114 1.81 0.63 -9.71
N SER A 115 1.84 1.94 -9.46
CA SER A 115 2.38 2.51 -8.22
C SER A 115 1.42 2.23 -7.06
N TRP A 116 1.97 1.80 -5.92
CA TRP A 116 1.21 1.51 -4.70
C TRP A 116 1.43 2.55 -3.60
N GLN A 117 2.17 3.65 -3.87
CA GLN A 117 2.54 4.66 -2.88
C GLN A 117 1.35 5.31 -2.15
N HIS A 118 0.17 5.39 -2.81
CA HIS A 118 -1.04 5.95 -2.23
C HIS A 118 -1.94 4.90 -1.56
N THR A 119 -1.61 3.62 -1.69
CA THR A 119 -2.36 2.49 -1.13
C THR A 119 -1.68 1.92 0.11
N PHE A 120 -0.34 1.85 0.08
CA PHE A 120 0.46 1.26 1.14
C PHE A 120 1.43 2.29 1.73
N GLY A 121 1.50 2.36 3.06
CA GLY A 121 2.59 3.04 3.76
C GLY A 121 3.90 2.24 3.67
N ASP A 122 5.02 2.92 3.94
CA ASP A 122 6.37 2.35 3.82
C ASP A 122 6.55 1.06 4.63
N LYS A 123 5.98 0.99 5.84
CA LYS A 123 6.00 -0.22 6.67
C LYS A 123 5.40 -1.44 5.94
N THR A 124 4.25 -1.27 5.30
CA THR A 124 3.61 -2.34 4.53
C THR A 124 4.44 -2.72 3.32
N THR A 125 5.03 -1.73 2.64
CA THR A 125 5.89 -1.96 1.48
C THR A 125 7.14 -2.75 1.88
N HIS A 126 7.82 -2.41 2.97
CA HIS A 126 8.94 -3.20 3.51
C HIS A 126 8.53 -4.63 3.87
N SER A 127 7.38 -4.81 4.53
CA SER A 127 6.86 -6.16 4.82
C SER A 127 6.61 -6.98 3.55
N LEU A 128 6.16 -6.34 2.45
CA LEU A 128 5.98 -7.00 1.15
C LEU A 128 7.31 -7.39 0.51
N VAL A 129 8.35 -6.54 0.61
CA VAL A 129 9.71 -6.89 0.17
C VAL A 129 10.19 -8.13 0.89
N ASN A 130 10.06 -8.18 2.23
CA ASN A 130 10.45 -9.34 3.01
C ASN A 130 9.63 -10.60 2.65
N TYR A 131 8.35 -10.43 2.31
CA TYR A 131 7.55 -11.55 1.85
C TYR A 131 8.03 -12.09 0.49
N ILE A 132 8.44 -11.22 -0.43
CA ILE A 132 9.07 -11.63 -1.70
C ILE A 132 10.37 -12.39 -1.42
N ARG A 133 11.19 -11.93 -0.45
CA ARG A 133 12.40 -12.65 -0.01
C ARG A 133 12.09 -14.05 0.56
N GLN A 134 10.98 -14.20 1.27
CA GLN A 134 10.53 -15.52 1.72
C GLN A 134 10.07 -16.40 0.56
N LEU A 135 9.42 -15.84 -0.46
CA LEU A 135 8.96 -16.62 -1.62
C LEU A 135 10.12 -17.17 -2.45
N CYS A 136 11.22 -16.43 -2.59
CA CYS A 136 12.42 -16.91 -3.30
C CYS A 136 13.41 -17.66 -2.40
N ASP A 137 13.19 -17.68 -1.09
CA ASP A 137 14.18 -18.17 -0.12
C ASP A 137 15.56 -17.54 -0.35
N CYS A 138 15.60 -16.22 -0.59
CA CYS A 138 16.79 -15.51 -1.02
C CYS A 138 16.99 -14.17 -0.29
N LYS A 139 18.22 -13.66 -0.32
CA LYS A 139 18.60 -12.34 0.19
C LYS A 139 19.19 -11.51 -0.95
N ALA A 140 19.29 -10.20 -0.75
CA ALA A 140 20.07 -9.35 -1.63
C ALA A 140 21.57 -9.70 -1.51
N LEU A 141 22.26 -9.75 -2.65
CA LEU A 141 23.73 -9.90 -2.70
C LEU A 141 24.42 -8.65 -2.18
#